data_d22da18bdcac9b009d12ccee09f17b9b
#
_entry.id   d22da18bdcac9b009d12ccee09f17b9b
#
_cell.length_a   1.000
_cell.length_b   1.000
_cell.length_c   1.000
_cell.angle_alpha   90.00
_cell.angle_beta   90.00
_cell.angle_gamma   90.00
#
_symmetry.space_group_name_H-M   'P 1'
#
loop_
_entity.id
_entity.type
_entity.pdbx_description
1 polymer ?
#
loop_
_entity_poly.entity_id
_entity_poly.type
_entity_poly.pdbx_seq_one_letter_code
_entity_poly.pdbx_strand_id
1 'polypeptide(L)'
;MNSVGIDISKGRSMVAAMRPFGEVVISPFEVCHTDSELSELARRLKSLDGETRVVMEATGNYHAPVAWLLHDAGLYVSVVNAKLVHGYGNNDLRHVKTDRKDAVKLANYGLDRWLTLPGYVPEEDTRLLLKSCYRQYRQYSKV
;
A
#
# COMPACT_ATOMS: atom_id res chain seq x y z
N MET A 1 -8.94 2.64 -15.33
CA MET A 1 -7.78 3.11 -14.56
C MET A 1 -8.19 3.36 -13.11
N ASN A 2 -7.84 2.43 -12.25
CA ASN A 2 -8.18 2.48 -10.83
C ASN A 2 -6.89 2.56 -10.02
N SER A 3 -6.72 3.61 -9.21
CA SER A 3 -5.59 3.75 -8.32
C SER A 3 -6.04 3.48 -6.89
N VAL A 4 -5.42 2.47 -6.27
CA VAL A 4 -5.73 2.07 -4.90
C VAL A 4 -4.60 2.56 -4.00
N GLY A 5 -4.94 3.39 -3.03
CA GLY A 5 -4.00 3.85 -2.02
C GLY A 5 -4.17 3.05 -0.74
N ILE A 6 -3.07 2.54 -0.21
CA ILE A 6 -3.07 1.80 1.05
C ILE A 6 -2.12 2.47 2.02
N ASP A 7 -2.69 3.05 3.07
CA ASP A 7 -1.93 3.61 4.19
C ASP A 7 -1.68 2.51 5.22
N ILE A 8 -0.44 2.05 5.28
CA ILE A 8 -0.04 0.91 6.09
C ILE A 8 0.29 1.36 7.52
N SER A 9 -0.29 0.65 8.49
CA SER A 9 0.05 0.77 9.90
C SER A 9 0.36 -0.61 10.46
N LYS A 10 0.73 -0.68 11.72
CA LYS A 10 0.99 -1.96 12.38
C LYS A 10 -0.33 -2.73 12.54
N GLY A 11 -0.43 -3.88 11.88
CA GLY A 11 -1.56 -4.80 12.01
C GLY A 11 -2.81 -4.41 11.25
N ARG A 12 -2.87 -3.22 10.65
CA ARG A 12 -4.04 -2.75 9.90
C ARG A 12 -3.64 -1.71 8.86
N SER A 13 -4.51 -1.50 7.88
CA SER A 13 -4.31 -0.50 6.83
C SER A 13 -5.61 0.20 6.49
N MET A 14 -5.51 1.43 6.00
CA MET A 14 -6.64 2.15 5.42
C MET A 14 -6.52 2.08 3.90
N VAL A 15 -7.62 1.73 3.23
CA VAL A 15 -7.66 1.51 1.77
C VAL A 15 -8.67 2.44 1.13
N ALA A 16 -8.27 3.08 0.03
CA ALA A 16 -9.18 3.88 -0.80
C ALA A 16 -8.84 3.65 -2.27
N ALA A 17 -9.81 3.78 -3.15
CA ALA A 17 -9.58 3.66 -4.58
C ALA A 17 -10.22 4.83 -5.33
N MET A 18 -9.46 5.41 -6.25
CA MET A 18 -9.84 6.58 -7.02
C MET A 18 -9.64 6.34 -8.51
N ARG A 19 -10.44 7.04 -9.32
CA ARG A 19 -10.25 7.19 -10.76
C ARG A 19 -9.90 8.63 -11.08
N PRO A 20 -9.45 8.92 -12.33
CA PRO A 20 -9.17 10.29 -12.73
C PRO A 20 -10.33 11.24 -12.48
N PHE A 21 -10.02 12.53 -12.30
CA PHE A 21 -10.97 13.61 -12.08
C PHE A 21 -11.76 13.52 -10.77
N GLY A 22 -11.14 12.93 -9.74
CA GLY A 22 -11.73 12.91 -8.40
C GLY A 22 -12.86 11.90 -8.20
N GLU A 23 -13.03 10.96 -9.14
CA GLU A 23 -14.05 9.91 -8.99
C GLU A 23 -13.65 8.91 -7.91
N VAL A 24 -14.50 8.75 -6.89
CA VAL A 24 -14.27 7.80 -5.80
C VAL A 24 -14.84 6.45 -6.19
N VAL A 25 -13.98 5.44 -6.31
CA VAL A 25 -14.39 4.06 -6.61
C VAL A 25 -14.70 3.31 -5.33
N ILE A 26 -13.81 3.44 -4.34
CA ILE A 26 -13.96 2.85 -3.02
C ILE A 26 -13.63 3.93 -1.99
N SER A 27 -14.60 4.26 -1.14
CA SER A 27 -14.38 5.19 -0.03
C SER A 27 -13.44 4.56 1.01
N PRO A 28 -12.64 5.36 1.73
CA PRO A 28 -11.68 4.82 2.69
C PRO A 28 -12.32 3.85 3.70
N PHE A 29 -11.71 2.68 3.86
CA PHE A 29 -12.12 1.68 4.82
C PHE A 29 -10.90 0.97 5.40
N GLU A 30 -11.05 0.42 6.60
CA GLU A 30 -9.97 -0.26 7.32
C GLU A 30 -9.94 -1.75 6.99
N VAL A 31 -8.71 -2.29 6.84
CA VAL A 31 -8.47 -3.72 6.63
C VAL A 31 -7.43 -4.18 7.65
N CYS A 32 -7.72 -5.26 8.37
CA CYS A 32 -6.74 -5.88 9.25
C CYS A 32 -5.79 -6.77 8.45
N HIS A 33 -4.55 -6.90 8.93
CA HIS A 33 -3.52 -7.70 8.24
C HIS A 33 -3.65 -9.20 8.56
N THR A 34 -4.85 -9.73 8.38
CA THR A 34 -5.11 -11.17 8.47
C THR A 34 -5.21 -11.74 7.06
N ASP A 35 -4.88 -13.01 6.89
CA ASP A 35 -4.95 -13.68 5.58
C ASP A 35 -6.34 -13.59 4.98
N SER A 36 -7.38 -13.74 5.80
CA SER A 36 -8.77 -13.68 5.33
C SER A 36 -9.17 -12.29 4.83
N GLU A 37 -8.84 -11.23 5.57
CA GLU A 37 -9.19 -9.87 5.16
C GLU A 37 -8.35 -9.37 3.98
N LEU A 38 -7.07 -9.69 3.94
CA LEU A 38 -6.21 -9.34 2.81
C LEU A 38 -6.59 -10.10 1.54
N SER A 39 -6.97 -11.36 1.66
CA SER A 39 -7.45 -12.15 0.52
C SER A 39 -8.78 -11.61 -0.01
N GLU A 40 -9.68 -11.20 0.87
CA GLU A 40 -10.94 -10.57 0.48
C GLU A 40 -10.69 -9.22 -0.20
N LEU A 41 -9.75 -8.43 0.32
CA LEU A 41 -9.32 -7.17 -0.32
C LEU A 41 -8.80 -7.43 -1.74
N ALA A 42 -7.92 -8.40 -1.90
CA ALA A 42 -7.38 -8.77 -3.22
C ALA A 42 -8.50 -9.13 -4.19
N ARG A 43 -9.46 -9.94 -3.75
CA ARG A 43 -10.62 -10.33 -4.55
C ARG A 43 -11.45 -9.11 -4.98
N ARG A 44 -11.71 -8.20 -4.05
CA ARG A 44 -12.47 -6.98 -4.32
C ARG A 44 -11.76 -6.07 -5.31
N LEU A 45 -10.46 -5.89 -5.15
CA LEU A 45 -9.66 -5.05 -6.06
C LEU A 45 -9.57 -5.65 -7.47
N LYS A 46 -9.48 -6.97 -7.57
CA LYS A 46 -9.45 -7.65 -8.87
C LYS A 46 -10.80 -7.61 -9.59
N SER A 47 -11.89 -7.39 -8.87
CA SER A 47 -13.22 -7.27 -9.46
C SER A 47 -13.51 -5.89 -10.06
N LEU A 48 -12.64 -4.91 -9.86
CA LEU A 48 -12.82 -3.57 -10.41
C LEU A 48 -12.62 -3.58 -11.93
N ASP A 49 -13.49 -2.84 -12.64
CA ASP A 49 -13.37 -2.69 -14.09
C ASP A 49 -12.16 -1.85 -14.45
N GLY A 50 -11.40 -2.33 -15.44
CA GLY A 50 -10.22 -1.64 -15.94
C GLY A 50 -8.93 -2.01 -15.21
N GLU A 51 -7.84 -1.38 -15.62
CA GLU A 51 -6.53 -1.61 -15.01
C GLU A 51 -6.49 -1.05 -13.59
N THR A 52 -6.04 -1.87 -12.64
CA THR A 52 -5.95 -1.50 -11.23
C THR A 52 -4.49 -1.55 -10.78
N ARG A 53 -4.01 -0.46 -10.18
CA ARG A 53 -2.68 -0.39 -9.56
C ARG A 53 -2.81 0.00 -8.11
N VAL A 54 -2.02 -0.67 -7.27
CA VAL A 54 -2.03 -0.46 -5.82
C VAL A 54 -0.77 0.30 -5.44
N VAL A 55 -0.94 1.37 -4.67
CA VAL A 55 0.16 2.24 -4.24
C VAL A 55 0.22 2.26 -2.72
N MET A 56 1.40 2.00 -2.16
CA MET A 56 1.65 2.08 -0.73
C MET A 56 3.04 2.64 -0.45
N GLU A 57 3.22 3.25 0.71
CA GLU A 57 4.54 3.71 1.15
C GLU A 57 5.31 2.57 1.80
N ALA A 58 6.63 2.57 1.60
CA ALA A 58 7.53 1.69 2.36
C ALA A 58 7.52 2.10 3.84
N THR A 59 7.18 1.16 4.72
CA THR A 59 7.03 1.38 6.17
C THR A 59 7.81 0.36 6.96
N GLY A 60 9.12 0.30 6.77
CA GLY A 60 9.93 -0.74 7.40
C GLY A 60 9.45 -2.12 6.98
N ASN A 61 8.93 -2.91 7.92
CA ASN A 61 8.51 -4.28 7.67
C ASN A 61 6.98 -4.46 7.51
N TYR A 62 6.18 -3.42 7.80
CA TYR A 62 4.72 -3.58 7.87
C TYR A 62 4.06 -3.68 6.51
N HIS A 63 4.62 -3.05 5.47
CA HIS A 63 4.06 -3.08 4.12
C HIS A 63 4.32 -4.41 3.39
N ALA A 64 5.42 -5.08 3.69
CA ALA A 64 5.90 -6.22 2.91
C ALA A 64 4.89 -7.38 2.81
N PRO A 65 4.24 -7.85 3.90
CA PRO A 65 3.23 -8.91 3.78
C PRO A 65 2.04 -8.50 2.93
N VAL A 66 1.59 -7.25 3.03
CA VAL A 66 0.47 -6.74 2.25
C VAL A 66 0.85 -6.66 0.77
N ALA A 67 2.02 -6.09 0.46
CA ALA A 67 2.52 -5.97 -0.90
C ALA A 67 2.68 -7.35 -1.56
N TRP A 68 3.27 -8.29 -0.84
CA TRP A 68 3.48 -9.65 -1.35
C TRP A 68 2.16 -10.35 -1.65
N LEU A 69 1.20 -10.30 -0.72
CA LEU A 69 -0.09 -11.00 -0.90
C LEU A 69 -0.86 -10.42 -2.09
N LEU A 70 -0.91 -9.10 -2.23
CA LEU A 70 -1.61 -8.46 -3.34
C LEU A 70 -0.90 -8.73 -4.67
N HIS A 71 0.43 -8.72 -4.68
CA HIS A 71 1.22 -9.07 -5.86
C HIS A 71 1.00 -10.53 -6.28
N ASP A 72 1.03 -11.45 -5.31
CA ASP A 72 0.80 -12.88 -5.57
C ASP A 72 -0.61 -13.14 -6.10
N ALA A 73 -1.58 -12.33 -5.70
CA ALA A 73 -2.95 -12.39 -6.22
C ALA A 73 -3.09 -11.89 -7.66
N GLY A 74 -2.03 -11.32 -8.25
CA GLY A 74 -2.02 -10.85 -9.63
C GLY A 74 -2.24 -9.35 -9.81
N LEU A 75 -2.22 -8.56 -8.73
CA LEU A 75 -2.38 -7.12 -8.80
C LEU A 75 -1.03 -6.43 -9.07
N TYR A 76 -1.07 -5.30 -9.80
CA TYR A 76 0.09 -4.45 -9.95
C TYR A 76 0.28 -3.65 -8.66
N VAL A 77 1.37 -3.90 -7.96
CA VAL A 77 1.69 -3.23 -6.69
C VAL A 77 2.89 -2.32 -6.87
N SER A 78 2.79 -1.12 -6.34
CA SER A 78 3.87 -0.14 -6.32
C SER A 78 4.15 0.29 -4.88
N VAL A 79 5.37 0.02 -4.42
CA VAL A 79 5.85 0.47 -3.11
C VAL A 79 6.72 1.69 -3.34
N VAL A 80 6.29 2.84 -2.84
CA VAL A 80 6.93 4.12 -3.11
C VAL A 80 7.63 4.68 -1.88
N ASN A 81 8.62 5.52 -2.13
CA ASN A 81 9.36 6.18 -1.05
C ASN A 81 8.48 7.27 -0.42
N ALA A 82 8.38 7.25 0.90
CA ALA A 82 7.60 8.23 1.67
C ALA A 82 7.98 9.68 1.34
N LYS A 83 9.25 9.97 1.05
CA LYS A 83 9.71 11.31 0.70
C LYS A 83 9.06 11.86 -0.56
N LEU A 84 8.81 11.00 -1.54
CA LEU A 84 8.16 11.40 -2.79
C LEU A 84 6.69 11.74 -2.57
N VAL A 85 6.03 11.00 -1.69
CA VAL A 85 4.61 11.21 -1.38
C VAL A 85 4.43 12.41 -0.44
N HIS A 86 5.33 12.62 0.50
CA HIS A 86 5.27 13.76 1.44
C HIS A 86 5.29 15.11 0.73
N GLY A 87 6.00 15.23 -0.39
CA GLY A 87 6.00 16.43 -1.21
C GLY A 87 4.74 16.65 -2.04
N TYR A 88 3.90 15.63 -2.18
CA TYR A 88 2.72 15.67 -3.01
C TYR A 88 1.52 16.25 -2.25
N GLY A 89 0.87 17.26 -2.82
CA GLY A 89 -0.35 17.82 -2.26
C GLY A 89 -0.17 18.68 -1.01
N ASN A 90 1.06 19.12 -0.68
CA ASN A 90 1.35 19.94 0.50
C ASN A 90 0.91 21.41 0.37
N ASN A 91 0.08 21.75 -0.61
CA ASN A 91 -0.45 23.10 -0.78
C ASN A 91 -1.66 23.41 0.10
N ASP A 92 -2.07 22.46 0.94
CA ASP A 92 -3.20 22.65 1.83
C ASP A 92 -2.71 23.25 3.15
N LEU A 93 -3.19 24.46 3.45
CA LEU A 93 -2.82 25.19 4.68
C LEU A 93 -3.35 24.53 5.95
N ARG A 94 -4.23 23.54 5.83
CA ARG A 94 -4.80 22.78 6.95
C ARG A 94 -4.27 21.35 6.93
N HIS A 95 -3.09 21.17 7.47
CA HIS A 95 -2.49 19.83 7.59
C HIS A 95 -3.23 18.97 8.63
N VAL A 96 -4.45 18.56 8.30
CA VAL A 96 -5.12 17.52 9.10
C VAL A 96 -4.73 16.17 8.51
N LYS A 97 -3.76 15.55 9.14
CA LYS A 97 -3.29 14.22 8.77
C LYS A 97 -4.24 13.19 9.37
N THR A 98 -4.99 12.46 8.53
CA THR A 98 -5.79 11.31 8.94
C THR A 98 -5.45 10.13 8.02
N ASP A 99 -5.57 8.91 8.53
CA ASP A 99 -5.31 7.69 7.76
C ASP A 99 -6.18 7.63 6.50
N ARG A 100 -7.43 8.10 6.59
CA ARG A 100 -8.35 8.16 5.46
C ARG A 100 -7.85 9.10 4.37
N LYS A 101 -7.38 10.29 4.75
CA LYS A 101 -6.81 11.26 3.82
C LYS A 101 -5.51 10.78 3.22
N ASP A 102 -4.69 10.08 3.99
CA ASP A 102 -3.43 9.51 3.52
C ASP A 102 -3.67 8.43 2.47
N ALA A 103 -4.68 7.58 2.65
CA ALA A 103 -5.04 6.57 1.65
C ALA A 103 -5.52 7.22 0.34
N VAL A 104 -6.35 8.26 0.42
CA VAL A 104 -6.80 9.01 -0.76
C VAL A 104 -5.63 9.73 -1.43
N LYS A 105 -4.74 10.32 -0.65
CA LYS A 105 -3.53 10.98 -1.15
C LYS A 105 -2.65 10.02 -1.95
N LEU A 106 -2.43 8.80 -1.42
CA LEU A 106 -1.68 7.76 -2.11
C LEU A 106 -2.37 7.34 -3.41
N ALA A 107 -3.68 7.20 -3.41
CA ALA A 107 -4.44 6.88 -4.61
C ALA A 107 -4.28 7.97 -5.67
N ASN A 108 -4.41 9.23 -5.30
CA ASN A 108 -4.23 10.36 -6.22
C ASN A 108 -2.78 10.48 -6.71
N TYR A 109 -1.81 10.21 -5.84
CA TYR A 109 -0.40 10.14 -6.23
C TYR A 109 -0.21 9.08 -7.34
N GLY A 110 -0.84 7.92 -7.19
CA GLY A 110 -0.77 6.84 -8.17
C GLY A 110 -1.37 7.25 -9.52
N LEU A 111 -2.46 8.02 -9.52
CA LEU A 111 -3.06 8.53 -10.76
C LEU A 111 -2.13 9.50 -11.48
N ASP A 112 -1.54 10.45 -10.75
CA ASP A 112 -0.65 11.46 -11.32
C ASP A 112 0.68 10.87 -11.78
N ARG A 113 1.14 9.78 -11.17
CA ARG A 113 2.40 9.11 -11.49
C ARG A 113 2.20 7.77 -12.20
N TRP A 114 1.04 7.54 -12.77
CA TRP A 114 0.63 6.24 -13.32
C TRP A 114 1.68 5.59 -14.21
N LEU A 115 2.24 6.36 -15.14
CA LEU A 115 3.21 5.84 -16.11
C LEU A 115 4.58 5.54 -15.50
N THR A 116 4.89 6.12 -14.35
CA THR A 116 6.21 5.99 -13.71
C THR A 116 6.18 5.21 -12.41
N LEU A 117 5.03 4.61 -12.03
CA LEU A 117 4.94 3.81 -10.82
C LEU A 117 5.86 2.60 -10.92
N PRO A 118 6.80 2.42 -9.97
CA PRO A 118 7.69 1.25 -10.00
C PRO A 118 6.92 -0.02 -9.69
N GLY A 119 7.24 -1.10 -10.40
CA GLY A 119 6.69 -2.42 -10.09
C GLY A 119 7.33 -3.00 -8.85
N TYR A 120 6.52 -3.66 -8.03
CA TYR A 120 6.98 -4.33 -6.82
C TYR A 120 7.91 -5.50 -7.16
N VAL A 121 9.07 -5.57 -6.46
CA VAL A 121 10.07 -6.63 -6.64
C VAL A 121 10.08 -7.50 -5.37
N PRO A 122 9.43 -8.68 -5.40
CA PRO A 122 9.29 -9.53 -4.21
C PRO A 122 10.62 -9.96 -3.58
N GLU A 123 11.66 -10.11 -4.39
CA GLU A 123 12.96 -10.60 -3.92
C GLU A 123 13.60 -9.65 -2.91
N GLU A 124 13.53 -8.35 -3.12
CA GLU A 124 14.10 -7.36 -2.21
C GLU A 124 13.37 -7.36 -0.86
N ASP A 125 12.05 -7.39 -0.89
CA ASP A 125 11.25 -7.42 0.33
C ASP A 125 11.39 -8.75 1.07
N THR A 126 11.49 -9.86 0.34
CA THR A 126 11.73 -11.18 0.94
C THR A 126 13.07 -11.21 1.67
N ARG A 127 14.12 -10.61 1.09
CA ARG A 127 15.42 -10.51 1.74
C ARG A 127 15.35 -9.69 3.03
N LEU A 128 14.62 -8.58 3.04
CA LEU A 128 14.41 -7.75 4.23
C LEU A 128 13.67 -8.51 5.32
N LEU A 129 12.62 -9.24 4.95
CA LEU A 129 11.86 -10.09 5.87
C LEU A 129 12.71 -11.20 6.46
N LEU A 130 13.50 -11.88 5.65
CA LEU A 130 14.40 -12.94 6.10
C LEU A 130 15.46 -12.40 7.06
N LYS A 131 16.03 -11.22 6.78
CA LYS A 131 16.97 -10.56 7.68
C LYS A 131 16.32 -10.21 9.01
N SER A 132 15.10 -9.70 9.00
CA SER A 132 14.35 -9.36 10.20
C SER A 132 14.04 -10.61 11.04
N CYS A 133 13.54 -11.67 10.41
CA CYS A 133 13.27 -12.95 11.07
C CYS A 133 14.55 -13.57 11.64
N TYR A 134 15.66 -13.50 10.91
CA TYR A 134 16.95 -14.02 11.35
C TYR A 134 17.46 -13.24 12.58
N ARG A 135 17.31 -11.93 12.61
CA ARG A 135 17.66 -11.11 13.76
C ARG A 135 16.84 -11.49 14.99
N GLN A 136 15.54 -11.69 14.84
CA GLN A 136 14.66 -12.12 15.92
C GLN A 136 15.06 -13.50 16.44
N TYR A 137 15.33 -14.44 15.55
CA TYR A 137 15.80 -15.77 15.91
C TYR A 137 17.10 -15.71 16.72
N ARG A 138 18.07 -14.90 16.30
CA ARG A 138 19.33 -14.72 17.02
C ARG A 138 19.12 -14.13 18.43
N GLN A 139 18.16 -13.21 18.57
CA GLN A 139 17.84 -12.64 19.89
C GLN A 139 17.25 -13.70 20.82
N TYR A 140 16.36 -14.54 20.31
CA TYR A 140 15.75 -15.62 21.11
C TYR A 140 16.74 -16.73 21.46
N SER A 141 17.68 -17.04 20.59
CA SER A 141 18.66 -18.11 20.81
C SER A 141 19.77 -17.74 21.77
N LYS A 142 19.90 -16.45 22.17
CA LYS A 142 20.89 -15.96 23.14
C LYS A 142 20.39 -15.99 24.59
N VAL A 143 19.21 -16.47 24.85
CA VAL A 143 18.65 -16.54 26.20
C VAL A 143 19.01 -17.88 26.89
#